data_a9f0e835d9545cbb87c9d6601b0a8ce1
#
_entry.id   a9f0e835d9545cbb87c9d6601b0a8ce1
#
_cell.length_a   1.000
_cell.length_b   1.000
_cell.length_c   1.000
_cell.angle_alpha   90.00
_cell.angle_beta   90.00
_cell.angle_gamma   90.00
#
_symmetry.space_group_name_H-M   'P 1'
#
loop_
_entity.id
_entity.type
_entity.pdbx_description
1 polymer ?
#
loop_
_entity_poly.entity_id
_entity_poly.type
_entity_poly.pdbx_seq_one_letter_code
_entity_poly.pdbx_strand_id
1 'polypeptide(L)'
;ERILLFIIDKVNEFEKSKNALLTTEKRFNLITDIISDLSRENKINIMICDGELTYVHTNLKDSLHSLRTDNGLILTSCPLNDDKNWKTVDINKIYGLKDGKIILKSKNHGNEFIFTEKHEEIIREAIKSLDKELYDKLMEEYDKNAMSF
;
A
#
# COMPACT_ATOMS: atom_id res chain seq x y z
N GLU A 1 -1.49 1.92 -10.77
CA GLU A 1 -2.63 2.21 -11.68
C GLU A 1 -3.45 0.96 -11.95
N ARG A 2 -2.87 -0.15 -12.44
CA ARG A 2 -3.60 -1.40 -12.75
C ARG A 2 -4.35 -1.98 -11.55
N ILE A 3 -3.77 -1.97 -10.36
CA ILE A 3 -4.41 -2.46 -9.12
C ILE A 3 -5.66 -1.65 -8.80
N LEU A 4 -5.60 -0.32 -8.94
CA LEU A 4 -6.75 0.54 -8.69
C LEU A 4 -7.91 0.23 -9.67
N LEU A 5 -7.61 0.12 -10.95
CA LEU A 5 -8.61 -0.23 -11.97
C LEU A 5 -9.23 -1.59 -11.69
N PHE A 6 -8.41 -2.59 -11.32
CA PHE A 6 -8.92 -3.91 -10.94
C PHE A 6 -9.87 -3.87 -9.74
N ILE A 7 -9.55 -3.08 -8.70
CA ILE A 7 -10.44 -2.91 -7.54
C ILE A 7 -11.76 -2.25 -7.96
N ILE A 8 -11.70 -1.19 -8.76
CA ILE A 8 -12.88 -0.49 -9.27
C ILE A 8 -13.77 -1.45 -10.07
N ASP A 9 -13.19 -2.23 -10.98
CA ASP A 9 -13.93 -3.19 -11.79
C ASP A 9 -14.63 -4.24 -10.91
N LYS A 10 -13.94 -4.78 -9.91
CA LYS A 10 -14.52 -5.77 -8.97
C LYS A 10 -15.67 -5.18 -8.13
N VAL A 11 -15.54 -3.96 -7.66
CA VAL A 11 -16.63 -3.26 -6.95
C VAL A 11 -17.84 -3.08 -7.89
N ASN A 12 -17.61 -2.58 -9.10
CA ASN A 12 -18.66 -2.37 -10.09
C ASN A 12 -19.34 -3.69 -10.51
N GLU A 13 -18.59 -4.77 -10.72
CA GLU A 13 -19.14 -6.10 -11.02
C GLU A 13 -20.05 -6.58 -9.90
N PHE A 14 -19.61 -6.43 -8.64
CA PHE A 14 -20.39 -6.84 -7.47
C PHE A 14 -21.69 -6.04 -7.35
N GLU A 15 -21.64 -4.72 -7.48
CA GLU A 15 -22.81 -3.84 -7.42
C GLU A 15 -23.82 -4.16 -8.53
N LYS A 16 -23.34 -4.36 -9.76
CA LYS A 16 -24.18 -4.80 -10.89
C LYS A 16 -24.85 -6.14 -10.61
N SER A 17 -24.10 -7.12 -10.08
CA SER A 17 -24.63 -8.46 -9.76
C SER A 17 -25.75 -8.41 -8.71
N LYS A 18 -25.73 -7.45 -7.82
CA LYS A 18 -26.72 -7.26 -6.75
C LYS A 18 -27.81 -6.26 -7.11
N ASN A 19 -27.66 -5.56 -8.24
CA ASN A 19 -28.51 -4.43 -8.65
C ASN A 19 -28.69 -3.39 -7.52
N ALA A 20 -27.64 -3.13 -6.74
CA ALA A 20 -27.65 -2.25 -5.60
C ALA A 20 -26.24 -1.71 -5.30
N LEU A 21 -26.14 -0.47 -4.86
CA LEU A 21 -24.91 0.08 -4.34
C LEU A 21 -24.52 -0.59 -3.02
N LEU A 22 -23.23 -0.76 -2.84
CA LEU A 22 -22.68 -1.28 -1.59
C LEU A 22 -22.76 -0.23 -0.48
N THR A 23 -23.18 -0.67 0.71
CA THR A 23 -22.96 0.13 1.92
C THR A 23 -21.47 0.26 2.19
N THR A 24 -21.06 1.31 2.89
CA THR A 24 -19.67 1.57 3.30
C THR A 24 -18.99 0.32 3.88
N GLU A 25 -19.67 -0.38 4.78
CA GLU A 25 -19.14 -1.57 5.45
C GLU A 25 -18.98 -2.76 4.48
N LYS A 26 -19.95 -3.00 3.60
CA LYS A 26 -19.88 -4.05 2.59
C LYS A 26 -18.78 -3.78 1.58
N ARG A 27 -18.63 -2.52 1.17
CA ARG A 27 -17.57 -2.08 0.25
C ARG A 27 -16.20 -2.23 0.92
N PHE A 28 -16.08 -1.85 2.19
CA PHE A 28 -14.86 -2.06 2.97
C PHE A 28 -14.47 -3.54 3.01
N ASN A 29 -15.41 -4.43 3.28
CA ASN A 29 -15.15 -5.87 3.33
C ASN A 29 -14.73 -6.42 1.96
N LEU A 30 -15.42 -6.04 0.88
CA LEU A 30 -15.06 -6.46 -0.48
C LEU A 30 -13.65 -5.98 -0.87
N ILE A 31 -13.32 -4.73 -0.63
CA ILE A 31 -11.98 -4.18 -0.91
C ILE A 31 -10.92 -4.87 -0.03
N THR A 32 -11.25 -5.18 1.22
CA THR A 32 -10.39 -5.96 2.12
C THR A 32 -10.06 -7.33 1.55
N ASP A 33 -11.06 -8.07 1.07
CA ASP A 33 -10.87 -9.38 0.48
C ASP A 33 -9.99 -9.30 -0.78
N ILE A 34 -10.25 -8.34 -1.66
CA ILE A 34 -9.45 -8.10 -2.87
C ILE A 34 -7.98 -7.79 -2.53
N ILE A 35 -7.73 -6.86 -1.61
CA ILE A 35 -6.37 -6.50 -1.21
C ILE A 35 -5.67 -7.67 -0.53
N SER A 36 -6.37 -8.43 0.31
CA SER A 36 -5.83 -9.62 0.95
C SER A 36 -5.38 -10.67 -0.07
N ASP A 37 -6.20 -10.93 -1.10
CA ASP A 37 -5.85 -11.89 -2.16
C ASP A 37 -4.67 -11.40 -3.00
N LEU A 38 -4.66 -10.14 -3.39
CA LEU A 38 -3.54 -9.54 -4.12
C LEU A 38 -2.22 -9.56 -3.31
N SER A 39 -2.32 -9.48 -1.99
CA SER A 39 -1.17 -9.48 -1.07
C SER A 39 -0.46 -10.83 -0.96
N ARG A 40 -1.05 -11.93 -1.48
CA ARG A 40 -0.44 -13.27 -1.40
C ARG A 40 0.86 -13.37 -2.20
N GLU A 41 0.91 -12.69 -3.33
CA GLU A 41 2.04 -12.80 -4.28
C GLU A 41 2.70 -11.45 -4.57
N ASN A 42 2.17 -10.36 -4.01
CA ASN A 42 2.62 -9.02 -4.33
C ASN A 42 2.96 -8.20 -3.09
N LYS A 43 3.97 -7.35 -3.22
CA LYS A 43 4.16 -6.23 -2.31
C LYS A 43 3.08 -5.19 -2.56
N ILE A 44 2.21 -4.98 -1.58
CA ILE A 44 1.11 -4.02 -1.66
C ILE A 44 1.28 -2.95 -0.57
N ASN A 45 1.55 -1.72 -1.00
CA ASN A 45 1.53 -0.54 -0.15
C ASN A 45 0.59 0.46 -0.84
N ILE A 46 -0.61 0.65 -0.30
CA ILE A 46 -1.69 1.33 -1.02
C ILE A 46 -2.49 2.25 -0.12
N MET A 47 -2.85 3.42 -0.67
CA MET A 47 -3.87 4.31 -0.16
C MET A 47 -4.87 4.61 -1.27
N ILE A 48 -6.15 4.35 -1.03
CA ILE A 48 -7.25 4.58 -1.97
C ILE A 48 -8.34 5.38 -1.26
N CYS A 49 -8.84 6.43 -1.89
CA CYS A 49 -10.01 7.17 -1.43
C CYS A 49 -11.16 6.96 -2.42
N ASP A 50 -12.32 6.54 -1.92
CA ASP A 50 -13.56 6.37 -2.70
C ASP A 50 -14.54 7.54 -2.55
N GLY A 51 -14.10 8.63 -1.90
CA GLY A 51 -14.92 9.80 -1.58
C GLY A 51 -15.62 9.69 -0.22
N GLU A 52 -15.74 8.51 0.36
CA GLU A 52 -16.33 8.27 1.68
C GLU A 52 -15.29 7.78 2.70
N LEU A 53 -14.44 6.85 2.29
CA LEU A 53 -13.35 6.29 3.08
C LEU A 53 -12.02 6.43 2.36
N THR A 54 -10.96 6.55 3.16
CA THR A 54 -9.60 6.29 2.72
C THR A 54 -9.18 4.92 3.25
N TYR A 55 -8.94 3.99 2.32
CA TYR A 55 -8.42 2.65 2.60
C TYR A 55 -6.91 2.71 2.66
N VAL A 56 -6.33 2.16 3.70
CA VAL A 56 -4.88 2.13 3.92
C VAL A 56 -4.43 0.72 4.21
N HIS A 57 -3.42 0.25 3.48
CA HIS A 57 -2.84 -1.07 3.66
C HIS A 57 -1.36 -1.09 3.33
N THR A 58 -0.63 -1.92 4.05
CA THR A 58 0.71 -2.40 3.71
C THR A 58 0.88 -3.84 4.14
N ASN A 59 1.62 -4.64 3.35
CA ASN A 59 2.04 -5.99 3.72
C ASN A 59 3.57 -6.13 3.82
N LEU A 60 4.31 -5.03 3.71
CA LEU A 60 5.74 -4.99 3.94
C LEU A 60 6.02 -4.25 5.25
N LYS A 61 6.80 -4.88 6.12
CA LYS A 61 7.22 -4.29 7.39
C LYS A 61 8.00 -2.98 7.16
N ASP A 62 7.77 -2.01 8.03
CA ASP A 62 8.44 -0.70 8.05
C ASP A 62 8.33 0.11 6.75
N SER A 63 7.31 -0.16 5.91
CA SER A 63 7.11 0.52 4.63
C SER A 63 6.00 1.56 4.61
N LEU A 64 5.29 1.72 5.72
CA LEU A 64 4.26 2.75 5.89
C LEU A 64 4.26 3.24 7.33
N HIS A 65 4.30 4.56 7.50
CA HIS A 65 4.36 5.23 8.79
C HIS A 65 3.19 6.19 8.95
N SER A 66 2.81 6.44 10.19
CA SER A 66 1.75 7.38 10.54
C SER A 66 2.19 8.33 11.64
N LEU A 67 1.78 9.58 11.53
CA LEU A 67 1.92 10.59 12.57
C LEU A 67 0.57 11.26 12.82
N ARG A 68 0.10 11.20 14.06
CA ARG A 68 -1.11 11.92 14.45
C ARG A 68 -0.75 13.34 14.83
N THR A 69 -1.47 14.28 14.27
CA THR A 69 -1.38 15.70 14.59
C THR A 69 -2.73 16.21 15.13
N ASP A 70 -2.76 17.44 15.62
CA ASP A 70 -4.02 18.08 16.06
C ASP A 70 -5.04 18.19 14.90
N ASN A 71 -4.55 18.32 13.68
CA ASN A 71 -5.35 18.54 12.48
C ASN A 71 -5.66 17.25 11.68
N GLY A 72 -5.14 16.08 12.10
CA GLY A 72 -5.40 14.85 11.37
C GLY A 72 -4.35 13.76 11.52
N LEU A 73 -4.24 12.95 10.49
CA LEU A 73 -3.31 11.83 10.39
C LEU A 73 -2.46 11.99 9.12
N ILE A 74 -1.15 12.03 9.30
CA ILE A 74 -0.19 11.97 8.20
C ILE A 74 0.18 10.51 7.97
N LEU A 75 0.20 10.08 6.71
CA LEU A 75 0.63 8.76 6.27
C LEU A 75 1.74 8.94 5.23
N THR A 76 2.82 8.19 5.36
CA THR A 76 3.98 8.29 4.47
C THR A 76 4.75 6.97 4.42
N SER A 77 5.44 6.71 3.33
CA SER A 77 6.35 5.55 3.20
C SER A 77 7.65 5.72 3.99
N CYS A 78 8.04 6.96 4.30
CA CYS A 78 9.22 7.29 5.09
C CYS A 78 8.90 8.46 6.02
N PRO A 79 9.32 8.45 7.30
CA PRO A 79 9.19 9.60 8.19
C PRO A 79 9.79 10.86 7.57
N LEU A 80 9.07 11.99 7.70
CA LEU A 80 9.48 13.26 7.10
C LEU A 80 10.50 14.02 7.96
N ASN A 81 10.68 13.60 9.20
CA ASN A 81 11.57 14.21 10.20
C ASN A 81 11.82 13.21 11.33
N ASP A 82 12.66 13.58 12.29
CA ASP A 82 13.03 12.76 13.45
C ASP A 82 12.01 12.81 14.62
N ASP A 83 10.75 13.16 14.35
CA ASP A 83 9.72 13.17 15.39
C ASP A 83 9.49 11.73 15.90
N LYS A 84 9.71 11.54 17.22
CA LYS A 84 9.55 10.25 17.90
C LYS A 84 8.10 9.73 17.95
N ASN A 85 7.14 10.55 17.56
CA ASN A 85 5.73 10.16 17.49
C ASN A 85 5.34 9.45 16.20
N TRP A 86 6.23 9.33 15.21
CA TRP A 86 6.03 8.46 14.08
C TRP A 86 5.84 7.01 14.53
N LYS A 87 4.83 6.37 14.00
CA LYS A 87 4.51 4.96 14.28
C LYS A 87 4.41 4.20 12.97
N THR A 88 5.00 3.01 12.94
CA THR A 88 4.79 2.08 11.84
C THR A 88 3.34 1.62 11.81
N VAL A 89 2.75 1.56 10.63
CA VAL A 89 1.41 1.00 10.42
C VAL A 89 1.49 -0.53 10.50
N ASP A 90 0.56 -1.14 11.24
CA ASP A 90 0.49 -2.61 11.33
C ASP A 90 0.33 -3.22 9.94
N ILE A 91 1.19 -4.18 9.60
CA ILE A 91 1.10 -4.91 8.33
C ILE A 91 -0.09 -5.87 8.29
N ASN A 92 -0.48 -6.26 7.07
CA ASN A 92 -1.50 -7.29 6.82
C ASN A 92 -2.88 -6.94 7.36
N LYS A 93 -3.17 -5.67 7.55
CA LYS A 93 -4.48 -5.15 7.94
C LYS A 93 -4.87 -4.03 7.01
N ILE A 94 -6.15 -3.94 6.71
CA ILE A 94 -6.73 -2.81 5.99
C ILE A 94 -7.42 -1.88 6.99
N TYR A 95 -7.17 -0.59 6.88
CA TYR A 95 -7.80 0.44 7.69
C TYR A 95 -8.71 1.28 6.81
N GLY A 96 -9.93 1.51 7.27
CA GLY A 96 -10.86 2.49 6.71
C GLY A 96 -10.84 3.76 7.55
N LEU A 97 -10.36 4.85 6.95
CA LEU A 97 -10.27 6.15 7.59
C LEU A 97 -11.35 7.09 7.07
N LYS A 98 -11.92 7.87 8.00
CA LYS A 98 -12.79 9.01 7.70
C LYS A 98 -12.42 10.18 8.60
N ASP A 99 -12.26 11.36 8.05
CA ASP A 99 -11.90 12.58 8.79
C ASP A 99 -10.67 12.41 9.69
N GLY A 100 -9.63 11.73 9.15
CA GLY A 100 -8.38 11.45 9.88
C GLY A 100 -8.52 10.44 11.03
N LYS A 101 -9.66 9.75 11.16
CA LYS A 101 -9.89 8.72 12.19
C LYS A 101 -10.07 7.35 11.56
N ILE A 102 -9.52 6.33 12.20
CA ILE A 102 -9.78 4.94 11.83
C ILE A 102 -11.19 4.58 12.33
N ILE A 103 -12.10 4.29 11.41
CA ILE A 103 -13.48 3.89 11.72
C ILE A 103 -13.75 2.42 11.40
N LEU A 104 -12.96 1.82 10.50
CA LEU A 104 -13.02 0.40 10.17
C LEU A 104 -11.60 -0.18 10.17
N LYS A 105 -11.50 -1.44 10.58
CA LYS A 105 -10.23 -2.17 10.61
C LYS A 105 -10.49 -3.65 10.33
N SER A 106 -9.75 -4.23 9.39
CA SER A 106 -9.83 -5.67 9.10
C SER A 106 -9.11 -6.51 10.15
N LYS A 107 -9.35 -7.81 10.12
CA LYS A 107 -8.46 -8.80 10.75
C LYS A 107 -7.12 -8.82 9.99
N ASN A 108 -6.09 -9.33 10.65
CA ASN A 108 -4.81 -9.60 9.99
C ASN A 108 -4.99 -10.80 9.04
N HIS A 109 -4.65 -10.62 7.75
CA HIS A 109 -4.80 -11.69 6.74
C HIS A 109 -3.55 -12.58 6.60
N GLY A 110 -2.43 -12.22 7.24
CA GLY A 110 -1.24 -13.06 7.31
C GLY A 110 -0.32 -13.07 6.07
N ASN A 111 -0.67 -12.37 5.00
CA ASN A 111 0.09 -12.37 3.73
C ASN A 111 1.20 -11.30 3.77
N GLU A 112 2.19 -11.47 4.64
CA GLU A 112 3.36 -10.61 4.70
C GLU A 112 4.22 -10.80 3.44
N PHE A 113 4.64 -9.70 2.83
CA PHE A 113 5.56 -9.76 1.71
C PHE A 113 6.98 -9.96 2.23
N ILE A 114 7.58 -11.08 1.79
CA ILE A 114 8.98 -11.42 2.10
C ILE A 114 9.78 -11.29 0.81
N PHE A 115 10.82 -10.47 0.84
CA PHE A 115 11.73 -10.34 -0.29
C PHE A 115 12.57 -11.62 -0.41
N THR A 116 12.58 -12.24 -1.59
CA THR A 116 13.30 -13.49 -1.87
C THR A 116 14.33 -13.29 -2.97
N GLU A 117 15.29 -14.22 -3.09
CA GLU A 117 16.29 -14.22 -4.18
C GLU A 117 15.64 -14.11 -5.57
N LYS A 118 14.49 -14.76 -5.77
CA LYS A 118 13.73 -14.65 -7.03
C LYS A 118 13.32 -13.21 -7.34
N HIS A 119 12.93 -12.43 -6.33
CA HIS A 119 12.60 -11.02 -6.53
C HIS A 119 13.84 -10.20 -6.88
N GLU A 120 14.99 -10.52 -6.28
CA GLU A 120 16.26 -9.88 -6.65
C GLU A 120 16.67 -10.20 -8.08
N GLU A 121 16.50 -11.44 -8.53
CA GLU A 121 16.77 -11.83 -9.92
C GLU A 121 15.89 -11.04 -10.89
N ILE A 122 14.58 -10.92 -10.63
CA ILE A 122 13.65 -10.14 -11.46
C ILE A 122 14.10 -8.67 -11.54
N ILE A 123 14.48 -8.09 -10.42
CA ILE A 123 14.96 -6.69 -10.38
C ILE A 123 16.27 -6.57 -11.16
N ARG A 124 17.22 -7.48 -10.97
CA ARG A 124 18.49 -7.46 -11.72
C ARG A 124 18.27 -7.56 -13.23
N GLU A 125 17.38 -8.44 -13.68
CA GLU A 125 17.04 -8.56 -15.09
C GLU A 125 16.35 -7.29 -15.62
N ALA A 126 15.43 -6.71 -14.84
CA ALA A 126 14.80 -5.45 -15.19
C ALA A 126 15.83 -4.31 -15.31
N ILE A 127 16.77 -4.21 -14.37
CA ILE A 127 17.84 -3.21 -14.39
C ILE A 127 18.77 -3.42 -15.60
N LYS A 128 19.15 -4.67 -15.93
CA LYS A 128 19.95 -4.98 -17.11
C LYS A 128 19.27 -4.61 -18.44
N SER A 129 17.94 -4.57 -18.46
CA SER A 129 17.17 -4.18 -19.64
C SER A 129 17.08 -2.66 -19.85
N LEU A 130 17.52 -1.87 -18.87
CA LEU A 130 17.55 -0.41 -19.01
C LEU A 130 18.62 0.02 -20.01
N ASP A 131 18.37 1.14 -20.71
CA ASP A 131 19.45 1.76 -21.47
C ASP A 131 20.56 2.28 -20.51
N LYS A 132 21.76 2.45 -21.09
CA LYS A 132 22.94 2.76 -20.29
C LYS A 132 22.81 4.08 -19.50
N GLU A 133 22.17 5.08 -20.08
CA GLU A 133 22.02 6.40 -19.44
C GLU A 133 21.11 6.30 -18.20
N LEU A 134 20.01 5.54 -18.32
CA LEU A 134 19.08 5.31 -17.23
C LEU A 134 19.68 4.43 -16.12
N TYR A 135 20.46 3.42 -16.52
CA TYR A 135 21.23 2.58 -15.59
C TYR A 135 22.21 3.39 -14.76
N ASP A 136 23.04 4.22 -15.42
CA ASP A 136 24.07 5.04 -14.78
C ASP A 136 23.41 6.03 -13.77
N LYS A 137 22.31 6.68 -14.15
CA LYS A 137 21.55 7.56 -13.24
C LYS A 137 21.02 6.82 -12.01
N LEU A 138 20.46 5.64 -12.20
CA LEU A 138 19.90 4.82 -11.12
C LEU A 138 20.99 4.38 -10.13
N MET A 139 22.17 4.01 -10.64
CA MET A 139 23.31 3.61 -9.82
C MET A 139 23.91 4.79 -9.05
N GLU A 140 24.00 5.98 -9.66
CA GLU A 140 24.42 7.19 -8.96
C GLU A 140 23.49 7.57 -7.80
N GLU A 141 22.18 7.44 -7.98
CA GLU A 141 21.20 7.68 -6.88
C GLU A 141 21.30 6.63 -5.80
N TYR A 142 21.51 5.38 -6.16
CA TYR A 142 21.67 4.28 -5.21
C TYR A 142 22.91 4.49 -4.32
N ASP A 143 24.05 4.83 -4.92
CA ASP A 143 25.32 5.08 -4.21
C ASP A 143 25.22 6.30 -3.29
N LYS A 144 24.55 7.38 -3.72
CA LYS A 144 24.30 8.56 -2.86
C LYS A 144 23.46 8.22 -1.63
N ASN A 145 22.46 7.38 -1.80
CA ASN A 145 21.59 6.95 -0.70
C ASN A 145 22.27 5.93 0.23
N ALA A 146 23.14 5.07 -0.30
CA ALA A 146 23.92 4.10 0.49
C ALA A 146 25.00 4.76 1.37
N MET A 147 25.49 5.96 1.00
CA MET A 147 26.48 6.71 1.79
C MET A 147 25.83 7.62 2.86
N SER A 148 24.50 7.69 2.94
CA SER A 148 23.77 8.55 3.88
C SER A 148 23.24 7.80 5.13
N PHE A 149 23.68 6.55 5.36
CA PHE A 149 23.37 5.75 6.55
C PHE A 149 24.59 5.47 7.39
#